data_449945dc5442d1e35b49a20aeb771dc7
#
_entry.id   449945dc5442d1e35b49a20aeb771dc7
#
_cell.length_a   1.000
_cell.length_b   1.000
_cell.length_c   1.000
_cell.angle_alpha   90.00
_cell.angle_beta   90.00
_cell.angle_gamma   90.00
#
_symmetry.space_group_name_H-M   'P 1'
#
loop_
_entity.id
_entity.type
_entity.pdbx_description
1 polymer ?
#
loop_
_entity_poly.entity_id
_entity_poly.type
_entity_poly.pdbx_seq_one_letter_code
_entity_poly.pdbx_strand_id
1 'polypeptide(L)'
;MATDKTKPQDDGDGADGRRCRGRPQARPDEETRAILLDAARQEFAASGFAASSMESVARRAGVSTKTLYRLIPNKAALFEAMVTDRMERLASGVRLRACDGKDIEGALRAALVVCSELILDPETIALQRMILADSDKFPEIAETFYNKAPQRTVATLANWLRVQHERGLIAVADTRATAGMLLGMMMYQPLRDVQFGRKPPPTPEEIELRARDCAALFLHGAQPPASRA
;
A
#
# COMPACT_ATOMS: atom_id res chain seq x y z
N MET A 1 79.69 34.80 -48.89
CA MET A 1 78.98 35.50 -47.80
C MET A 1 77.70 34.76 -47.56
N ALA A 2 77.66 34.07 -46.51
CA ALA A 2 76.60 33.20 -46.13
C ALA A 2 75.44 33.96 -45.43
N THR A 3 74.21 33.60 -45.68
CA THR A 3 73.09 33.97 -44.88
C THR A 3 72.30 32.72 -44.58
N ASP A 4 72.42 32.33 -43.34
CA ASP A 4 71.68 31.31 -42.64
C ASP A 4 70.21 31.69 -42.54
N LYS A 5 69.28 30.77 -42.81
CA LYS A 5 67.85 30.90 -42.58
C LYS A 5 67.40 29.74 -41.71
N THR A 6 67.41 29.96 -40.44
CA THR A 6 66.80 29.11 -39.44
C THR A 6 65.28 29.20 -39.54
N LYS A 7 64.61 28.05 -39.66
CA LYS A 7 63.15 27.87 -39.71
C LYS A 7 62.68 27.55 -38.31
N PRO A 8 61.66 28.19 -37.77
CA PRO A 8 61.06 27.75 -36.51
C PRO A 8 60.15 26.53 -36.74
N GLN A 9 60.28 25.55 -35.86
CA GLN A 9 59.40 24.40 -35.69
C GLN A 9 58.09 24.85 -35.06
N ASP A 10 56.97 24.46 -35.68
CA ASP A 10 55.61 24.65 -35.21
C ASP A 10 55.18 23.36 -34.52
N ASP A 11 55.20 23.36 -33.17
CA ASP A 11 54.69 22.25 -32.34
C ASP A 11 53.22 22.50 -32.02
N GLY A 12 52.34 22.17 -32.97
CA GLY A 12 50.90 22.20 -32.77
C GLY A 12 50.38 20.86 -32.26
N ASP A 13 50.52 20.63 -30.92
CA ASP A 13 49.82 19.51 -30.26
C ASP A 13 48.43 19.99 -29.80
N GLY A 14 47.48 19.85 -30.68
CA GLY A 14 46.05 20.06 -30.45
C GLY A 14 45.33 18.75 -30.16
N ALA A 15 45.62 18.14 -29.02
CA ALA A 15 44.84 17.00 -28.57
C ALA A 15 43.40 17.45 -28.16
N ASP A 16 42.50 17.45 -29.17
CA ASP A 16 41.06 17.56 -28.98
C ASP A 16 40.56 16.32 -28.19
N GLY A 17 40.62 16.42 -26.88
CA GLY A 17 40.08 15.46 -25.95
C GLY A 17 38.56 15.42 -26.04
N ARG A 18 38.02 14.74 -27.05
CA ARG A 18 36.61 14.33 -27.08
C ARG A 18 36.36 13.45 -25.87
N ARG A 19 35.91 14.05 -24.77
CA ARG A 19 35.31 13.32 -23.63
C ARG A 19 34.16 12.49 -24.17
N CYS A 20 34.39 11.20 -24.33
CA CYS A 20 33.32 10.22 -24.52
C CYS A 20 32.35 10.45 -23.37
N ARG A 21 31.16 10.98 -23.68
CA ARG A 21 30.04 10.97 -22.76
C ARG A 21 29.78 9.51 -22.43
N GLY A 22 30.27 9.06 -21.28
CA GLY A 22 29.98 7.74 -20.77
C GLY A 22 28.48 7.54 -20.80
N ARG A 23 28.06 6.33 -21.19
CA ARG A 23 26.66 5.90 -21.14
C ARG A 23 26.13 6.29 -19.75
N PRO A 24 24.99 7.01 -19.65
CA PRO A 24 24.43 7.35 -18.36
C PRO A 24 24.39 6.09 -17.48
N GLN A 25 24.88 6.20 -16.25
CA GLN A 25 24.95 5.06 -15.34
C GLN A 25 23.54 4.45 -15.25
N ALA A 26 23.40 3.19 -15.59
CA ALA A 26 22.10 2.53 -15.60
C ALA A 26 21.55 2.56 -14.17
N ARG A 27 20.37 3.14 -14.01
CA ARG A 27 19.66 3.18 -12.72
C ARG A 27 19.51 1.74 -12.19
N PRO A 28 19.69 1.50 -10.87
CA PRO A 28 19.46 0.19 -10.27
C PRO A 28 18.05 -0.33 -10.59
N ASP A 29 17.92 -1.63 -10.77
CA ASP A 29 16.64 -2.27 -11.09
C ASP A 29 15.57 -2.02 -10.01
N GLU A 30 15.96 -1.99 -8.75
CA GLU A 30 15.08 -1.70 -7.62
C GLU A 30 14.51 -0.27 -7.69
N GLU A 31 15.36 0.72 -7.93
CA GLU A 31 14.92 2.12 -8.12
C GLU A 31 14.02 2.27 -9.35
N THR A 32 14.38 1.61 -10.45
CA THR A 32 13.56 1.60 -11.65
C THR A 32 12.20 0.95 -11.39
N ARG A 33 12.18 -0.16 -10.63
CA ARG A 33 10.94 -0.84 -10.22
C ARG A 33 10.05 0.07 -9.37
N ALA A 34 10.61 0.78 -8.40
CA ALA A 34 9.85 1.73 -7.55
C ALA A 34 9.17 2.83 -8.38
N ILE A 35 9.89 3.41 -9.36
CA ILE A 35 9.36 4.42 -10.28
C ILE A 35 8.24 3.84 -11.15
N LEU A 36 8.39 2.60 -11.64
CA LEU A 36 7.35 1.92 -12.41
C LEU A 36 6.08 1.67 -11.59
N LEU A 37 6.21 1.28 -10.32
CA LEU A 37 5.06 1.06 -9.44
C LEU A 37 4.32 2.37 -9.12
N ASP A 38 5.06 3.47 -8.93
CA ASP A 38 4.46 4.80 -8.75
C ASP A 38 3.72 5.27 -10.01
N ALA A 39 4.35 5.13 -11.17
CA ALA A 39 3.72 5.44 -12.46
C ALA A 39 2.47 4.58 -12.74
N ALA A 40 2.51 3.29 -12.39
CA ALA A 40 1.37 2.39 -12.51
C ALA A 40 0.22 2.84 -11.62
N ARG A 41 0.49 3.20 -10.37
CA ARG A 41 -0.50 3.73 -9.43
C ARG A 41 -1.20 4.96 -10.00
N GLN A 42 -0.44 5.92 -10.52
CA GLN A 42 -0.98 7.13 -11.13
C GLN A 42 -1.79 6.83 -12.41
N GLU A 43 -1.30 5.91 -13.25
CA GLU A 43 -1.98 5.55 -14.49
C GLU A 43 -3.30 4.82 -14.24
N PHE A 44 -3.29 3.84 -13.35
CA PHE A 44 -4.50 3.11 -12.96
C PHE A 44 -5.52 4.02 -12.26
N ALA A 45 -5.08 4.95 -11.43
CA ALA A 45 -5.98 5.93 -10.80
C ALA A 45 -6.62 6.89 -11.82
N ALA A 46 -5.88 7.29 -12.85
CA ALA A 46 -6.36 8.25 -13.85
C ALA A 46 -7.27 7.62 -14.91
N SER A 47 -6.94 6.39 -15.36
CA SER A 47 -7.56 5.77 -16.54
C SER A 47 -8.37 4.51 -16.22
N GLY A 48 -8.28 3.98 -15.00
CA GLY A 48 -8.79 2.66 -14.65
C GLY A 48 -7.85 1.54 -15.12
N PHE A 49 -8.10 0.32 -14.64
CA PHE A 49 -7.29 -0.83 -15.07
C PHE A 49 -7.54 -1.16 -16.54
N ALA A 50 -8.80 -1.20 -16.99
CA ALA A 50 -9.16 -1.61 -18.34
C ALA A 50 -8.46 -0.76 -19.41
N ALA A 51 -8.51 0.56 -19.31
CA ALA A 51 -7.99 1.49 -20.31
C ALA A 51 -6.46 1.74 -20.24
N SER A 52 -5.81 1.33 -19.16
CA SER A 52 -4.37 1.49 -18.99
C SER A 52 -3.58 0.46 -19.81
N SER A 53 -2.35 0.83 -20.20
CA SER A 53 -1.44 -0.07 -20.93
C SER A 53 -0.03 -0.06 -20.33
N MET A 54 0.76 -1.10 -20.61
CA MET A 54 2.17 -1.17 -20.23
C MET A 54 2.96 -0.01 -20.83
N GLU A 55 2.61 0.39 -22.07
CA GLU A 55 3.22 1.49 -22.80
C GLU A 55 2.92 2.84 -22.15
N SER A 56 1.69 3.06 -21.68
CA SER A 56 1.31 4.30 -20.98
C SER A 56 2.05 4.42 -19.65
N VAL A 57 2.20 3.31 -18.91
CA VAL A 57 2.98 3.27 -17.66
C VAL A 57 4.47 3.53 -17.93
N ALA A 58 5.07 2.88 -18.94
CA ALA A 58 6.48 3.10 -19.30
C ALA A 58 6.75 4.57 -19.66
N ARG A 59 5.87 5.18 -20.46
CA ARG A 59 5.95 6.59 -20.82
C ARG A 59 5.85 7.51 -19.60
N ARG A 60 4.91 7.25 -18.70
CA ARG A 60 4.75 8.01 -17.45
C ARG A 60 5.96 7.88 -16.53
N ALA A 61 6.55 6.69 -16.47
CA ALA A 61 7.75 6.41 -15.69
C ALA A 61 9.05 6.98 -16.30
N GLY A 62 9.01 7.43 -17.56
CA GLY A 62 10.22 7.89 -18.27
C GLY A 62 11.21 6.75 -18.57
N VAL A 63 10.72 5.52 -18.75
CA VAL A 63 11.54 4.34 -19.08
C VAL A 63 11.11 3.72 -20.40
N SER A 64 11.99 2.92 -21.02
CA SER A 64 11.61 2.18 -22.23
C SER A 64 10.66 1.03 -21.89
N THR A 65 9.76 0.70 -22.83
CA THR A 65 8.89 -0.48 -22.71
C THR A 65 9.71 -1.77 -22.56
N LYS A 66 10.85 -1.87 -23.21
CA LYS A 66 11.80 -2.98 -23.07
C LYS A 66 12.28 -3.11 -21.60
N THR A 67 12.58 -2.00 -20.94
CA THR A 67 12.99 -1.98 -19.53
C THR A 67 11.86 -2.44 -18.62
N LEU A 68 10.65 -1.94 -18.88
CA LEU A 68 9.45 -2.34 -18.12
C LEU A 68 9.20 -3.85 -18.25
N TYR A 69 9.12 -4.38 -19.48
CA TYR A 69 8.87 -5.82 -19.71
C TYR A 69 9.96 -6.73 -19.17
N ARG A 70 11.21 -6.26 -19.09
CA ARG A 70 12.29 -6.99 -18.44
C ARG A 70 12.08 -7.15 -16.93
N LEU A 71 11.51 -6.13 -16.27
CA LEU A 71 11.30 -6.12 -14.81
C LEU A 71 9.94 -6.69 -14.41
N ILE A 72 8.92 -6.50 -15.25
CA ILE A 72 7.54 -6.86 -14.96
C ILE A 72 6.90 -7.39 -16.24
N PRO A 73 6.51 -8.68 -16.27
CA PRO A 73 6.20 -9.37 -17.53
C PRO A 73 4.87 -8.95 -18.17
N ASN A 74 3.90 -8.49 -17.40
CA ASN A 74 2.57 -8.12 -17.91
C ASN A 74 1.84 -7.17 -16.95
N LYS A 75 0.68 -6.69 -17.37
CA LYS A 75 -0.14 -5.72 -16.63
C LYS A 75 -0.70 -6.28 -15.30
N ALA A 76 -1.07 -7.56 -15.27
CA ALA A 76 -1.53 -8.21 -14.04
C ALA A 76 -0.40 -8.30 -13.00
N ALA A 77 0.81 -8.69 -13.41
CA ALA A 77 1.99 -8.71 -12.55
C ALA A 77 2.39 -7.30 -12.08
N LEU A 78 2.19 -6.28 -12.91
CA LEU A 78 2.41 -4.88 -12.52
C LEU A 78 1.41 -4.44 -11.45
N PHE A 79 0.14 -4.79 -11.64
CA PHE A 79 -0.91 -4.52 -10.66
C PHE A 79 -0.62 -5.23 -9.34
N GLU A 80 -0.30 -6.53 -9.37
CA GLU A 80 0.05 -7.30 -8.17
C GLU A 80 1.25 -6.69 -7.43
N ALA A 81 2.30 -6.32 -8.15
CA ALA A 81 3.48 -5.70 -7.57
C ALA A 81 3.16 -4.34 -6.91
N MET A 82 2.32 -3.52 -7.57
CA MET A 82 1.85 -2.24 -7.04
C MET A 82 1.02 -2.40 -5.76
N VAL A 83 0.07 -3.35 -5.75
CA VAL A 83 -0.74 -3.63 -4.55
C VAL A 83 0.13 -4.15 -3.42
N THR A 84 1.06 -5.07 -3.70
CA THR A 84 1.97 -5.63 -2.70
C THR A 84 2.83 -4.54 -2.07
N ASP A 85 3.50 -3.71 -2.87
CA ASP A 85 4.32 -2.59 -2.42
C ASP A 85 3.51 -1.60 -1.56
N ARG A 86 2.27 -1.28 -1.98
CA ARG A 86 1.38 -0.42 -1.20
C ARG A 86 1.07 -1.02 0.17
N MET A 87 0.69 -2.30 0.21
CA MET A 87 0.35 -2.97 1.46
C MET A 87 1.56 -3.14 2.39
N GLU A 88 2.75 -3.34 1.84
CA GLU A 88 3.99 -3.39 2.62
C GLU A 88 4.35 -2.03 3.23
N ARG A 89 4.23 -0.95 2.48
CA ARG A 89 4.44 0.41 3.00
C ARG A 89 3.46 0.76 4.12
N LEU A 90 2.18 0.45 3.95
CA LEU A 90 1.17 0.64 4.99
C LEU A 90 1.47 -0.21 6.22
N ALA A 91 1.83 -1.48 6.04
CA ALA A 91 2.12 -2.40 7.14
C ALA A 91 3.42 -2.08 7.89
N SER A 92 4.42 -1.46 7.23
CA SER A 92 5.69 -1.10 7.87
C SER A 92 5.53 -0.02 8.96
N GLY A 93 4.51 0.83 8.83
CA GLY A 93 4.14 1.83 9.83
C GLY A 93 3.28 1.28 10.97
N VAL A 94 2.75 0.05 10.82
CA VAL A 94 1.72 -0.50 11.67
C VAL A 94 2.22 -1.72 12.44
N ARG A 95 2.46 -1.53 13.73
CA ARG A 95 2.63 -2.65 14.67
C ARG A 95 1.50 -2.63 15.67
N LEU A 96 0.65 -3.67 15.66
CA LEU A 96 -0.29 -3.88 16.75
C LEU A 96 0.53 -4.07 18.03
N ARG A 97 0.35 -3.17 18.99
CA ARG A 97 1.08 -3.22 20.24
C ARG A 97 0.69 -4.48 21.02
N ALA A 98 1.68 -5.14 21.60
CA ALA A 98 1.41 -6.19 22.56
C ALA A 98 0.69 -5.58 23.77
N CYS A 99 -0.43 -6.19 24.17
CA CYS A 99 -1.10 -5.85 25.41
C CYS A 99 -0.27 -6.37 26.59
N ASP A 100 0.00 -5.53 27.58
CA ASP A 100 0.66 -5.96 28.83
C ASP A 100 -0.29 -6.72 29.79
N GLY A 101 -1.56 -6.84 29.42
CA GLY A 101 -2.61 -7.53 30.16
C GLY A 101 -3.35 -6.65 31.18
N LYS A 102 -2.94 -5.40 31.36
CA LYS A 102 -3.57 -4.47 32.30
C LYS A 102 -4.74 -3.69 31.69
N ASP A 103 -4.68 -3.44 30.36
CA ASP A 103 -5.70 -2.68 29.62
C ASP A 103 -5.99 -3.36 28.29
N ILE A 104 -6.77 -4.43 28.32
CA ILE A 104 -7.18 -5.16 27.11
C ILE A 104 -8.10 -4.31 26.22
N GLU A 105 -8.95 -3.45 26.82
CA GLU A 105 -9.86 -2.59 26.06
C GLU A 105 -9.10 -1.52 25.29
N GLY A 106 -8.15 -0.82 25.93
CA GLY A 106 -7.29 0.15 25.25
C GLY A 106 -6.42 -0.49 24.18
N ALA A 107 -5.92 -1.71 24.42
CA ALA A 107 -5.14 -2.44 23.42
C ALA A 107 -6.00 -2.87 22.21
N LEU A 108 -7.23 -3.34 22.41
CA LEU A 108 -8.17 -3.66 21.33
C LEU A 108 -8.55 -2.40 20.55
N ARG A 109 -8.87 -1.31 21.24
CA ARG A 109 -9.15 -0.01 20.63
C ARG A 109 -8.01 0.43 19.71
N ALA A 110 -6.78 0.41 20.20
CA ALA A 110 -5.60 0.76 19.41
C ALA A 110 -5.43 -0.15 18.18
N ALA A 111 -5.67 -1.46 18.31
CA ALA A 111 -5.64 -2.39 17.21
C ALA A 111 -6.70 -2.07 16.13
N LEU A 112 -7.91 -1.71 16.56
CA LEU A 112 -9.01 -1.33 15.66
C LEU A 112 -8.72 -0.01 14.91
N VAL A 113 -8.19 1.00 15.60
CA VAL A 113 -7.76 2.27 14.97
C VAL A 113 -6.76 2.00 13.86
N VAL A 114 -5.72 1.26 14.16
CA VAL A 114 -4.68 0.90 13.21
C VAL A 114 -5.23 0.16 11.98
N CYS A 115 -6.12 -0.82 12.17
CA CYS A 115 -6.77 -1.50 11.04
C CYS A 115 -7.65 -0.56 10.23
N SER A 116 -8.28 0.43 10.88
CA SER A 116 -9.13 1.43 10.22
C SER A 116 -8.33 2.37 9.33
N GLU A 117 -7.19 2.82 9.77
CA GLU A 117 -6.28 3.68 8.99
C GLU A 117 -5.83 2.99 7.69
N LEU A 118 -5.56 1.68 7.75
CA LEU A 118 -5.22 0.88 6.57
C LEU A 118 -6.37 0.78 5.55
N ILE A 119 -7.60 0.60 6.06
CA ILE A 119 -8.78 0.37 5.21
C ILE A 119 -9.30 1.70 4.63
N LEU A 120 -9.28 2.77 5.42
CA LEU A 120 -9.80 4.09 5.07
C LEU A 120 -8.78 5.00 4.40
N ASP A 121 -7.58 4.51 4.16
CA ASP A 121 -6.59 5.26 3.38
C ASP A 121 -7.17 5.68 2.01
N PRO A 122 -7.09 6.96 1.64
CA PRO A 122 -7.74 7.48 0.42
C PRO A 122 -7.32 6.76 -0.86
N GLU A 123 -6.05 6.39 -0.98
CA GLU A 123 -5.57 5.65 -2.15
C GLU A 123 -6.08 4.21 -2.16
N THR A 124 -6.21 3.58 -0.99
CA THR A 124 -6.81 2.24 -0.86
C THR A 124 -8.28 2.26 -1.27
N ILE A 125 -9.03 3.28 -0.88
CA ILE A 125 -10.43 3.46 -1.29
C ILE A 125 -10.55 3.70 -2.81
N ALA A 126 -9.69 4.56 -3.37
CA ALA A 126 -9.67 4.81 -4.81
C ALA A 126 -9.36 3.53 -5.60
N LEU A 127 -8.39 2.74 -5.12
CA LEU A 127 -8.03 1.44 -5.69
C LEU A 127 -9.20 0.46 -5.63
N GLN A 128 -9.91 0.37 -4.50
CA GLN A 128 -11.11 -0.47 -4.36
C GLN A 128 -12.20 -0.08 -5.36
N ARG A 129 -12.46 1.21 -5.55
CA ARG A 129 -13.46 1.68 -6.54
C ARG A 129 -13.11 1.26 -7.95
N MET A 130 -11.84 1.43 -8.33
CA MET A 130 -11.36 1.02 -9.65
C MET A 130 -11.51 -0.50 -9.85
N ILE A 131 -11.13 -1.30 -8.86
CA ILE A 131 -11.24 -2.76 -8.92
C ILE A 131 -12.69 -3.19 -9.06
N LEU A 132 -13.61 -2.63 -8.26
CA LEU A 132 -15.03 -2.95 -8.35
C LEU A 132 -15.64 -2.60 -9.71
N ALA A 133 -15.17 -1.52 -10.35
CA ALA A 133 -15.62 -1.14 -11.69
C ALA A 133 -15.14 -2.09 -12.80
N ASP A 134 -13.98 -2.72 -12.62
CA ASP A 134 -13.32 -3.55 -13.63
C ASP A 134 -13.34 -5.06 -13.31
N SER A 135 -13.83 -5.49 -12.12
CA SER A 135 -13.75 -6.88 -11.62
C SER A 135 -14.47 -7.91 -12.48
N ASP A 136 -15.58 -7.53 -13.12
CA ASP A 136 -16.31 -8.44 -14.01
C ASP A 136 -15.51 -8.80 -15.27
N LYS A 137 -14.64 -7.89 -15.73
CA LYS A 137 -13.79 -8.11 -16.91
C LYS A 137 -12.42 -8.66 -16.57
N PHE A 138 -11.93 -8.35 -15.39
CA PHE A 138 -10.59 -8.69 -14.90
C PHE A 138 -10.68 -9.24 -13.48
N PRO A 139 -11.25 -10.46 -13.27
CA PRO A 139 -11.43 -11.02 -11.92
C PRO A 139 -10.11 -11.23 -11.18
N GLU A 140 -8.98 -11.37 -11.88
CA GLU A 140 -7.66 -11.54 -11.31
C GLU A 140 -7.20 -10.31 -10.49
N ILE A 141 -7.64 -9.08 -10.83
CA ILE A 141 -7.30 -7.90 -10.03
C ILE A 141 -8.09 -7.86 -8.71
N ALA A 142 -9.35 -8.31 -8.74
CA ALA A 142 -10.17 -8.40 -7.54
C ALA A 142 -9.64 -9.46 -6.59
N GLU A 143 -9.28 -10.65 -7.10
CA GLU A 143 -8.66 -11.72 -6.32
C GLU A 143 -7.33 -11.29 -5.71
N THR A 144 -6.45 -10.69 -6.50
CA THR A 144 -5.15 -10.16 -6.05
C THR A 144 -5.33 -9.16 -4.91
N PHE A 145 -6.19 -8.17 -5.10
CA PHE A 145 -6.43 -7.15 -4.07
C PHE A 145 -7.05 -7.77 -2.82
N TYR A 146 -8.07 -8.61 -2.96
CA TYR A 146 -8.75 -9.25 -1.83
C TYR A 146 -7.78 -10.02 -0.95
N ASN A 147 -6.88 -10.80 -1.54
CA ASN A 147 -5.90 -11.59 -0.82
C ASN A 147 -4.80 -10.74 -0.17
N LYS A 148 -4.35 -9.67 -0.84
CA LYS A 148 -3.22 -8.84 -0.38
C LYS A 148 -3.63 -7.77 0.64
N ALA A 149 -4.87 -7.29 0.64
CA ALA A 149 -5.34 -6.21 1.50
C ALA A 149 -6.39 -6.68 2.53
N PRO A 150 -7.68 -6.92 2.20
CA PRO A 150 -8.68 -7.29 3.20
C PRO A 150 -8.30 -8.54 4.00
N GLN A 151 -7.89 -9.61 3.34
CA GLN A 151 -7.54 -10.87 3.99
C GLN A 151 -6.33 -10.73 4.92
N ARG A 152 -5.35 -9.91 4.55
CA ARG A 152 -4.18 -9.63 5.39
C ARG A 152 -4.56 -8.84 6.64
N THR A 153 -5.44 -7.84 6.52
CA THR A 153 -5.93 -7.07 7.66
C THR A 153 -6.70 -7.96 8.64
N VAL A 154 -7.62 -8.80 8.13
CA VAL A 154 -8.33 -9.80 8.94
C VAL A 154 -7.34 -10.73 9.64
N ALA A 155 -6.35 -11.27 8.91
CA ALA A 155 -5.37 -12.19 9.50
C ALA A 155 -4.51 -11.52 10.59
N THR A 156 -4.15 -10.26 10.41
CA THR A 156 -3.37 -9.49 11.40
C THR A 156 -4.15 -9.31 12.70
N LEU A 157 -5.42 -8.90 12.61
CA LEU A 157 -6.28 -8.76 13.79
C LEU A 157 -6.60 -10.12 14.42
N ALA A 158 -6.87 -11.15 13.61
CA ALA A 158 -7.12 -12.51 14.10
C ALA A 158 -5.92 -13.08 14.87
N ASN A 159 -4.70 -12.86 14.39
CA ASN A 159 -3.50 -13.28 15.11
C ASN A 159 -3.34 -12.54 16.44
N TRP A 160 -3.63 -11.24 16.46
CA TRP A 160 -3.62 -10.48 17.71
C TRP A 160 -4.65 -11.03 18.71
N LEU A 161 -5.89 -11.28 18.27
CA LEU A 161 -6.96 -11.88 19.10
C LEU A 161 -6.57 -13.26 19.62
N ARG A 162 -5.95 -14.10 18.77
CA ARG A 162 -5.46 -15.42 19.17
C ARG A 162 -4.47 -15.32 20.34
N VAL A 163 -3.51 -14.41 20.23
CA VAL A 163 -2.52 -14.19 21.31
C VAL A 163 -3.21 -13.76 22.62
N GLN A 164 -4.24 -12.86 22.56
CA GLN A 164 -4.95 -12.44 23.76
C GLN A 164 -5.84 -13.58 24.33
N HIS A 165 -6.42 -14.41 23.46
CA HIS A 165 -7.17 -15.59 23.87
C HIS A 165 -6.27 -16.63 24.59
N GLU A 166 -5.11 -16.96 24.02
CA GLU A 166 -4.13 -17.88 24.62
C GLU A 166 -3.61 -17.39 25.99
N ARG A 167 -3.58 -16.08 26.19
CA ARG A 167 -3.23 -15.45 27.48
C ARG A 167 -4.40 -15.39 28.45
N GLY A 168 -5.59 -15.83 28.06
CA GLY A 168 -6.79 -15.80 28.90
C GLY A 168 -7.39 -14.40 29.11
N LEU A 169 -6.99 -13.39 28.32
CA LEU A 169 -7.49 -12.02 28.44
C LEU A 169 -8.84 -11.81 27.74
N ILE A 170 -9.16 -12.66 26.75
CA ILE A 170 -10.46 -12.73 26.07
C ILE A 170 -10.82 -14.19 25.83
N ALA A 171 -12.12 -14.47 25.62
CA ALA A 171 -12.60 -15.79 25.24
C ALA A 171 -13.33 -15.71 23.90
N VAL A 172 -12.73 -16.28 22.86
CA VAL A 172 -13.31 -16.31 21.50
C VAL A 172 -13.17 -17.71 20.91
N ALA A 173 -14.23 -18.20 20.25
CA ALA A 173 -14.22 -19.55 19.66
C ALA A 173 -13.45 -19.57 18.32
N ASP A 174 -13.63 -18.54 17.50
CA ASP A 174 -12.99 -18.39 16.18
C ASP A 174 -12.44 -16.96 16.07
N THR A 175 -11.14 -16.84 16.17
CA THR A 175 -10.43 -15.55 16.11
C THR A 175 -10.53 -14.89 14.73
N ARG A 176 -10.64 -15.68 13.64
CA ARG A 176 -10.75 -15.15 12.28
C ARG A 176 -12.14 -14.59 12.02
N ALA A 177 -13.19 -15.33 12.39
CA ALA A 177 -14.57 -14.86 12.31
C ALA A 177 -14.77 -13.61 13.19
N THR A 178 -14.24 -13.63 14.42
CA THR A 178 -14.29 -12.50 15.35
C THR A 178 -13.60 -11.26 14.78
N ALA A 179 -12.43 -11.41 14.17
CA ALA A 179 -11.74 -10.30 13.50
C ALA A 179 -12.59 -9.71 12.36
N GLY A 180 -13.23 -10.56 11.55
CA GLY A 180 -14.16 -10.12 10.50
C GLY A 180 -15.35 -9.33 11.05
N MET A 181 -15.96 -9.79 12.15
CA MET A 181 -17.07 -9.10 12.83
C MET A 181 -16.63 -7.73 13.35
N LEU A 182 -15.49 -7.66 14.04
CA LEU A 182 -14.94 -6.40 14.58
C LEU A 182 -14.65 -5.40 13.47
N LEU A 183 -13.99 -5.84 12.39
CA LEU A 183 -13.72 -4.97 11.23
C LEU A 183 -15.01 -4.54 10.53
N GLY A 184 -16.02 -5.42 10.47
CA GLY A 184 -17.35 -5.08 9.97
C GLY A 184 -18.02 -3.97 10.80
N MET A 185 -18.02 -4.10 12.12
CA MET A 185 -18.55 -3.07 13.04
C MET A 185 -17.83 -1.73 12.85
N MET A 186 -16.50 -1.78 12.72
CA MET A 186 -15.67 -0.59 12.53
C MET A 186 -15.92 0.08 11.18
N MET A 187 -15.94 -0.68 10.09
CA MET A 187 -15.71 -0.15 8.74
C MET A 187 -16.92 -0.17 7.83
N TYR A 188 -17.94 -1.01 8.09
CA TYR A 188 -19.03 -1.20 7.14
C TYR A 188 -19.71 0.11 6.73
N GLN A 189 -20.15 0.91 7.68
CA GLN A 189 -20.83 2.17 7.38
C GLN A 189 -19.87 3.27 6.91
N PRO A 190 -18.75 3.58 7.61
CA PRO A 190 -17.82 4.63 7.15
C PRO A 190 -17.29 4.39 5.74
N LEU A 191 -16.89 3.15 5.43
CA LEU A 191 -16.38 2.82 4.11
C LEU A 191 -17.44 3.01 3.02
N ARG A 192 -18.68 2.60 3.27
CA ARG A 192 -19.79 2.80 2.32
C ARG A 192 -20.12 4.28 2.12
N ASP A 193 -20.17 5.05 3.19
CA ASP A 193 -20.42 6.50 3.11
C ASP A 193 -19.39 7.18 2.20
N VAL A 194 -18.10 6.81 2.34
CA VAL A 194 -17.03 7.34 1.49
C VAL A 194 -17.11 6.79 0.06
N GLN A 195 -17.32 5.47 -0.11
CA GLN A 195 -17.39 4.84 -1.44
C GLN A 195 -18.52 5.40 -2.29
N PHE A 196 -19.68 5.71 -1.70
CA PHE A 196 -20.82 6.30 -2.38
C PHE A 196 -20.77 7.85 -2.42
N GLY A 197 -19.69 8.47 -1.95
CA GLY A 197 -19.54 9.92 -1.95
C GLY A 197 -20.53 10.66 -1.04
N ARG A 198 -21.08 9.99 -0.03
CA ARG A 198 -22.05 10.55 0.91
C ARG A 198 -21.39 11.40 1.99
N LYS A 199 -20.18 11.00 2.40
CA LYS A 199 -19.37 11.69 3.40
C LYS A 199 -17.90 11.65 3.01
N PRO A 200 -17.08 12.60 3.49
CA PRO A 200 -15.63 12.48 3.44
C PRO A 200 -15.15 11.30 4.32
N PRO A 201 -13.89 10.85 4.18
CA PRO A 201 -13.29 9.92 5.12
C PRO A 201 -13.44 10.42 6.56
N PRO A 202 -13.72 9.54 7.54
CA PRO A 202 -13.87 9.96 8.93
C PRO A 202 -12.56 10.54 9.47
N THR A 203 -12.70 11.48 10.41
CA THR A 203 -11.55 12.07 11.10
C THR A 203 -10.89 11.07 12.06
N PRO A 204 -9.63 11.28 12.48
CA PRO A 204 -9.00 10.44 13.48
C PRO A 204 -9.82 10.34 14.78
N GLU A 205 -10.49 11.42 15.20
CA GLU A 205 -11.34 11.46 16.40
C GLU A 205 -12.60 10.60 16.24
N GLU A 206 -13.22 10.62 15.04
CA GLU A 206 -14.38 9.77 14.73
C GLU A 206 -13.99 8.28 14.70
N ILE A 207 -12.80 7.96 14.16
CA ILE A 207 -12.26 6.60 14.15
C ILE A 207 -12.01 6.15 15.60
N GLU A 208 -11.38 6.97 16.42
CA GLU A 208 -11.04 6.67 17.81
C GLU A 208 -12.30 6.45 18.66
N LEU A 209 -13.32 7.32 18.50
CA LEU A 209 -14.60 7.18 19.17
C LEU A 209 -15.29 5.86 18.81
N ARG A 210 -15.35 5.54 17.50
CA ARG A 210 -15.96 4.31 17.03
C ARG A 210 -15.19 3.06 17.50
N ALA A 211 -13.86 3.12 17.51
CA ALA A 211 -13.02 2.03 18.00
C ALA A 211 -13.26 1.75 19.50
N ARG A 212 -13.41 2.80 20.30
CA ARG A 212 -13.77 2.69 21.71
C ARG A 212 -15.11 1.99 21.88
N ASP A 213 -16.14 2.45 21.15
CA ASP A 213 -17.49 1.89 21.28
C ASP A 213 -17.55 0.43 20.80
N CYS A 214 -16.83 0.10 19.70
CA CYS A 214 -16.69 -1.28 19.23
C CYS A 214 -15.94 -2.17 20.22
N ALA A 215 -14.85 -1.69 20.83
CA ALA A 215 -14.11 -2.46 21.83
C ALA A 215 -14.94 -2.72 23.08
N ALA A 216 -15.63 -1.70 23.61
CA ALA A 216 -16.51 -1.83 24.75
C ALA A 216 -17.67 -2.81 24.47
N LEU A 217 -18.33 -2.69 23.30
CA LEU A 217 -19.41 -3.59 22.90
C LEU A 217 -18.93 -5.05 22.77
N PHE A 218 -17.75 -5.26 22.20
CA PHE A 218 -17.18 -6.59 22.07
C PHE A 218 -16.82 -7.23 23.40
N LEU A 219 -16.18 -6.47 24.30
CA LEU A 219 -15.69 -7.00 25.58
C LEU A 219 -16.79 -7.15 26.64
N HIS A 220 -17.77 -6.26 26.64
CA HIS A 220 -18.79 -6.18 27.69
C HIS A 220 -20.21 -6.55 27.23
N GLY A 221 -20.43 -6.59 25.91
CA GLY A 221 -21.75 -6.81 25.31
C GLY A 221 -22.69 -5.62 25.48
N ALA A 222 -23.95 -5.79 25.07
CA ALA A 222 -25.00 -4.78 25.17
C ALA A 222 -26.01 -5.06 26.31
N GLN A 223 -25.82 -6.14 27.07
CA GLN A 223 -26.67 -6.44 28.22
C GLN A 223 -26.33 -5.52 29.41
N PRO A 224 -27.34 -5.03 30.17
CA PRO A 224 -27.06 -4.32 31.39
C PRO A 224 -26.23 -5.19 32.32
N PRO A 225 -25.32 -4.62 33.14
CA PRO A 225 -24.57 -5.38 34.08
C PRO A 225 -25.59 -6.07 35.02
N ALA A 226 -25.38 -7.38 35.31
CA ALA A 226 -26.22 -8.12 36.21
C ALA A 226 -26.31 -7.34 37.55
N SER A 227 -27.53 -6.98 37.97
CA SER A 227 -27.73 -6.36 39.27
C SER A 227 -27.08 -7.26 40.33
N ARG A 228 -26.05 -6.76 40.98
CA ARG A 228 -25.49 -7.44 42.16
C ARG A 228 -26.60 -7.51 43.17
N ALA A 229 -27.23 -8.68 43.32
CA ALA A 229 -28.15 -9.00 44.39
C ALA A 229 -27.41 -9.12 45.73
#